data_91480da3083957cdbd5082a502f99c7f
#
_entry.id   91480da3083957cdbd5082a502f99c7f
#
_cell.length_a   1.000
_cell.length_b   1.000
_cell.length_c   1.000
_cell.angle_alpha   90.00
_cell.angle_beta   90.00
_cell.angle_gamma   90.00
#
_symmetry.space_group_name_H-M   'P 1'
#
loop_
_entity.id
_entity.type
_entity.pdbx_description
1 polymer ?
#
loop_
_entity_poly.entity_id
_entity_poly.type
_entity_poly.pdbx_seq_one_letter_code
_entity_poly.pdbx_strand_id
1 'polypeptide(L)'
;MTDQPRSEPLARRDIDVLVLGEINPDVIVRAADPTPSFAQIERFVDSIDLVIGSSSAIFACGAARLGLRTAFVGVVGDDPMGRFMLDALRARGVDVAGCRVDRDVPTGASVILTSGSDRAILTAPGTMPLLRDEDVPQALVARARHVHVGSVFQLDALRPRLAARLGAAHRAGLTTSADCNWDPRETWAGGLWEILRETDVFLPNAAEATRITGTTDVEAAARLLVDAGPRVVAVKCGKDGAIAVARDGTLTRVPSLAVDAVDTTGAGDSFDAGFLAGFLAGRPVLDCLALGVAAGSLSTRGIGGTASQPTLPDAEAAARAAGLLP
;
A
#
# COMPACT_ATOMS: atom_id res chain seq x y z
N MET A 1 -31.56 -30.73 -31.76
CA MET A 1 -31.59 -30.04 -30.45
C MET A 1 -30.15 -29.73 -30.07
N THR A 2 -29.69 -28.52 -30.35
CA THR A 2 -28.35 -28.07 -30.04
C THR A 2 -28.32 -27.56 -28.59
N ASP A 3 -27.58 -28.29 -27.78
CA ASP A 3 -27.36 -27.94 -26.38
C ASP A 3 -26.53 -26.63 -26.35
N GLN A 4 -27.16 -25.52 -26.00
CA GLN A 4 -26.45 -24.27 -25.74
C GLN A 4 -25.74 -24.41 -24.38
N PRO A 5 -24.43 -24.15 -24.29
CA PRO A 5 -23.75 -24.16 -23.00
C PRO A 5 -24.40 -23.10 -22.12
N ARG A 6 -24.91 -23.50 -20.95
CA ARG A 6 -25.42 -22.63 -19.92
C ARG A 6 -24.26 -21.70 -19.52
N SER A 7 -24.42 -20.38 -19.69
CA SER A 7 -23.51 -19.39 -19.16
C SER A 7 -23.42 -19.61 -17.65
N GLU A 8 -22.25 -19.98 -17.16
CA GLU A 8 -21.99 -19.98 -15.71
C GLU A 8 -22.34 -18.59 -15.14
N PRO A 9 -23.05 -18.55 -14.00
CA PRO A 9 -23.36 -17.28 -13.38
C PRO A 9 -22.04 -16.58 -13.04
N LEU A 10 -21.88 -15.32 -13.46
CA LEU A 10 -20.75 -14.46 -13.13
C LEU A 10 -20.50 -14.56 -11.62
N ALA A 11 -19.31 -15.02 -11.24
CA ALA A 11 -18.93 -15.19 -9.85
C ALA A 11 -19.25 -13.90 -9.07
N ARG A 12 -19.96 -14.04 -7.95
CA ARG A 12 -20.32 -12.90 -7.11
C ARG A 12 -19.03 -12.22 -6.62
N ARG A 13 -18.78 -10.97 -7.03
CA ARG A 13 -17.62 -10.20 -6.59
C ARG A 13 -17.83 -9.77 -5.14
N ASP A 14 -17.38 -10.58 -4.23
CA ASP A 14 -17.50 -10.41 -2.79
C ASP A 14 -16.20 -9.92 -2.11
N ILE A 15 -15.14 -9.68 -2.90
CA ILE A 15 -13.90 -9.01 -2.49
C ILE A 15 -13.88 -7.63 -3.14
N ASP A 16 -13.78 -6.57 -2.33
CA ASP A 16 -13.68 -5.21 -2.86
C ASP A 16 -12.27 -4.92 -3.36
N VAL A 17 -11.24 -5.32 -2.62
CA VAL A 17 -9.83 -5.18 -3.03
C VAL A 17 -9.03 -6.45 -2.76
N LEU A 18 -8.35 -6.95 -3.79
CA LEU A 18 -7.33 -7.99 -3.70
C LEU A 18 -5.96 -7.33 -3.71
N VAL A 19 -5.21 -7.50 -2.64
CA VAL A 19 -3.88 -6.93 -2.46
C VAL A 19 -2.83 -7.95 -2.85
N LEU A 20 -1.91 -7.58 -3.72
CA LEU A 20 -0.72 -8.35 -4.05
C LEU A 20 0.50 -7.61 -3.51
N GLY A 21 1.25 -8.23 -2.60
CA GLY A 21 2.35 -7.50 -1.98
C GLY A 21 3.26 -8.34 -1.09
N GLU A 22 4.27 -7.70 -0.58
CA GLU A 22 5.19 -8.25 0.41
C GLU A 22 4.50 -8.35 1.78
N ILE A 23 5.05 -9.22 2.65
CA ILE A 23 4.60 -9.37 4.03
C ILE A 23 5.84 -9.45 4.93
N ASN A 24 5.97 -8.50 5.85
CA ASN A 24 7.02 -8.51 6.89
C ASN A 24 6.56 -7.74 8.12
N PRO A 25 6.98 -8.15 9.33
CA PRO A 25 6.84 -7.34 10.52
C PRO A 25 7.93 -6.26 10.60
N ASP A 26 7.65 -5.23 11.37
CA ASP A 26 8.61 -4.24 11.82
C ASP A 26 8.89 -4.39 13.30
N VAL A 27 10.18 -4.37 13.67
CA VAL A 27 10.66 -4.26 15.05
C VAL A 27 11.08 -2.81 15.28
N ILE A 28 10.24 -2.05 15.99
CA ILE A 28 10.51 -0.64 16.27
C ILE A 28 11.25 -0.53 17.60
N VAL A 29 12.47 0.00 17.55
CA VAL A 29 13.29 0.31 18.74
C VAL A 29 13.24 1.81 18.98
N ARG A 30 12.85 2.20 20.19
CA ARG A 30 12.78 3.61 20.59
C ARG A 30 13.68 3.91 21.76
N ALA A 31 14.45 5.01 21.62
CA ALA A 31 15.28 5.58 22.63
C ALA A 31 15.57 7.04 22.28
N ALA A 32 15.99 7.84 23.28
CA ALA A 32 16.49 9.18 23.01
C ALA A 32 17.71 9.17 22.06
N ASP A 33 18.55 8.14 22.17
CA ASP A 33 19.65 7.83 21.24
C ASP A 33 19.66 6.29 20.97
N PRO A 34 19.09 5.83 19.87
CA PRO A 34 19.04 4.41 19.52
C PRO A 34 20.32 3.93 18.82
N THR A 35 21.37 4.74 18.73
CA THR A 35 22.60 4.39 18.02
C THR A 35 23.28 3.20 18.67
N PRO A 36 23.45 2.07 17.92
CA PRO A 36 24.13 0.89 18.47
C PRO A 36 25.61 1.16 18.79
N SER A 37 26.10 0.57 19.86
CA SER A 37 27.52 0.57 20.21
C SER A 37 28.08 -0.83 20.12
N PHE A 38 29.13 -1.02 19.35
CA PHE A 38 29.84 -2.31 19.27
C PHE A 38 30.69 -2.54 20.52
N ALA A 39 31.48 -3.61 20.55
CA ALA A 39 32.31 -4.04 21.67
C ALA A 39 31.54 -4.61 22.88
N GLN A 40 30.43 -5.30 22.62
CA GLN A 40 29.59 -5.98 23.63
C GLN A 40 29.02 -5.01 24.68
N ILE A 41 28.77 -3.77 24.27
CA ILE A 41 28.13 -2.78 25.11
C ILE A 41 26.62 -2.97 25.05
N GLU A 42 26.00 -3.28 26.20
CA GLU A 42 24.54 -3.28 26.34
C GLU A 42 24.03 -1.85 26.54
N ARG A 43 22.97 -1.49 25.78
CA ARG A 43 22.27 -0.23 25.93
C ARG A 43 20.79 -0.49 26.22
N PHE A 44 20.26 0.14 27.24
CA PHE A 44 18.83 0.13 27.49
C PHE A 44 18.13 1.12 26.55
N VAL A 45 16.95 0.71 26.04
CA VAL A 45 16.07 1.47 25.19
C VAL A 45 14.72 1.64 25.87
N ASP A 46 13.92 2.62 25.44
CA ASP A 46 12.61 2.91 26.05
C ASP A 46 11.59 1.83 25.75
N SER A 47 11.54 1.33 24.50
CA SER A 47 10.68 0.21 24.10
C SER A 47 11.23 -0.53 22.88
N ILE A 48 10.78 -1.78 22.73
CA ILE A 48 10.90 -2.60 21.53
C ILE A 48 9.50 -3.14 21.23
N ASP A 49 8.95 -2.75 20.08
CA ASP A 49 7.60 -3.10 19.67
C ASP A 49 7.66 -3.94 18.39
N LEU A 50 7.00 -5.12 18.38
CA LEU A 50 6.77 -5.91 17.17
C LEU A 50 5.41 -5.54 16.60
N VAL A 51 5.40 -4.96 15.39
CA VAL A 51 4.19 -4.46 14.75
C VAL A 51 4.06 -4.97 13.32
N ILE A 52 2.87 -4.80 12.72
CA ILE A 52 2.70 -5.01 11.29
C ILE A 52 3.57 -3.98 10.55
N GLY A 53 4.53 -4.47 9.80
CA GLY A 53 5.27 -3.72 8.80
C GLY A 53 4.66 -3.97 7.41
N SER A 54 5.46 -3.81 6.35
CA SER A 54 5.02 -3.95 4.96
C SER A 54 4.00 -2.89 4.53
N SER A 55 4.33 -2.10 3.54
CA SER A 55 3.41 -1.12 2.96
C SER A 55 2.12 -1.79 2.49
N SER A 56 2.23 -2.94 1.81
CA SER A 56 1.09 -3.70 1.32
C SER A 56 0.19 -4.20 2.45
N ALA A 57 0.77 -4.66 3.57
CA ALA A 57 0.00 -5.16 4.73
C ALA A 57 -0.64 -4.00 5.51
N ILE A 58 0.05 -2.87 5.67
CA ILE A 58 -0.50 -1.66 6.30
C ILE A 58 -1.67 -1.13 5.46
N PHE A 59 -1.51 -1.05 4.13
CA PHE A 59 -2.60 -0.72 3.21
C PHE A 59 -3.81 -1.64 3.40
N ALA A 60 -3.60 -2.96 3.42
CA ALA A 60 -4.68 -3.94 3.55
C ALA A 60 -5.44 -3.77 4.86
N CYS A 61 -4.75 -3.50 5.97
CA CYS A 61 -5.36 -3.20 7.26
C CYS A 61 -6.19 -1.92 7.20
N GLY A 62 -5.67 -0.86 6.58
CA GLY A 62 -6.38 0.41 6.39
C GLY A 62 -7.62 0.23 5.54
N ALA A 63 -7.53 -0.49 4.42
CA ALA A 63 -8.65 -0.78 3.54
C ALA A 63 -9.77 -1.56 4.28
N ALA A 64 -9.41 -2.60 5.03
CA ALA A 64 -10.36 -3.34 5.86
C ALA A 64 -10.98 -2.46 6.94
N ARG A 65 -10.18 -1.60 7.60
CA ARG A 65 -10.66 -0.66 8.63
C ARG A 65 -11.64 0.38 8.08
N LEU A 66 -11.46 0.77 6.82
CA LEU A 66 -12.37 1.67 6.09
C LEU A 66 -13.63 0.95 5.55
N GLY A 67 -13.76 -0.35 5.82
CA GLY A 67 -14.95 -1.14 5.48
C GLY A 67 -14.88 -1.88 4.14
N LEU A 68 -13.73 -1.92 3.46
CA LEU A 68 -13.55 -2.71 2.25
C LEU A 68 -13.31 -4.19 2.60
N ARG A 69 -13.98 -5.10 1.91
CA ARG A 69 -13.73 -6.54 1.99
C ARG A 69 -12.40 -6.81 1.30
N THR A 70 -11.36 -7.02 2.11
CA THR A 70 -9.97 -7.06 1.67
C THR A 70 -9.43 -8.48 1.73
N ALA A 71 -8.86 -8.96 0.62
CA ALA A 71 -8.09 -10.20 0.57
C ALA A 71 -6.62 -9.88 0.22
N PHE A 72 -5.70 -10.68 0.75
CA PHE A 72 -4.27 -10.49 0.58
C PHE A 72 -3.61 -11.74 -0.01
N VAL A 73 -2.68 -11.54 -0.93
CA VAL A 73 -1.79 -12.57 -1.50
C VAL A 73 -0.35 -12.11 -1.35
N GLY A 74 0.42 -12.88 -0.64
CA GLY A 74 1.84 -12.64 -0.39
C GLY A 74 2.52 -13.92 0.10
N VAL A 75 3.78 -13.83 0.51
CA VAL A 75 4.57 -14.98 0.97
C VAL A 75 5.16 -14.69 2.34
N VAL A 76 5.02 -15.64 3.27
CA VAL A 76 5.67 -15.63 4.58
C VAL A 76 6.48 -16.92 4.76
N GLY A 77 7.42 -16.92 5.70
CA GLY A 77 8.12 -18.14 6.12
C GLY A 77 7.31 -18.98 7.12
N ASP A 78 7.63 -20.27 7.27
CA ASP A 78 7.11 -21.12 8.34
C ASP A 78 7.85 -20.85 9.66
N ASP A 79 7.74 -19.62 10.16
CA ASP A 79 8.43 -19.13 11.33
C ASP A 79 7.52 -18.28 12.24
N PRO A 80 7.99 -17.87 13.44
CA PRO A 80 7.18 -17.05 14.35
C PRO A 80 6.75 -15.70 13.75
N MET A 81 7.58 -15.06 12.90
CA MET A 81 7.26 -13.77 12.28
C MET A 81 6.17 -13.93 11.22
N GLY A 82 6.23 -14.98 10.40
CA GLY A 82 5.18 -15.30 9.43
C GLY A 82 3.84 -15.59 10.10
N ARG A 83 3.84 -16.39 11.17
CA ARG A 83 2.63 -16.65 11.95
C ARG A 83 2.08 -15.36 12.56
N PHE A 84 2.94 -14.54 13.18
CA PHE A 84 2.53 -13.23 13.72
C PHE A 84 1.83 -12.39 12.66
N MET A 85 2.43 -12.25 11.46
CA MET A 85 1.88 -11.43 10.39
C MET A 85 0.53 -11.93 9.90
N LEU A 86 0.38 -13.23 9.64
CA LEU A 86 -0.89 -13.80 9.19
C LEU A 86 -2.00 -13.64 10.26
N ASP A 87 -1.68 -13.86 11.53
CA ASP A 87 -2.64 -13.73 12.62
C ASP A 87 -3.03 -12.26 12.85
N ALA A 88 -2.06 -11.35 12.78
CA ALA A 88 -2.30 -9.92 12.92
C ALA A 88 -3.16 -9.35 11.77
N LEU A 89 -2.97 -9.82 10.54
CA LEU A 89 -3.81 -9.45 9.40
C LEU A 89 -5.24 -9.98 9.54
N ARG A 90 -5.41 -11.27 9.94
CA ARG A 90 -6.73 -11.86 10.21
C ARG A 90 -7.48 -11.11 11.30
N ALA A 91 -6.79 -10.74 12.38
CA ALA A 91 -7.38 -9.98 13.48
C ALA A 91 -7.89 -8.60 13.06
N ARG A 92 -7.39 -8.06 11.92
CA ARG A 92 -7.84 -6.80 11.31
C ARG A 92 -8.87 -6.97 10.20
N GLY A 93 -9.38 -8.20 10.00
CA GLY A 93 -10.42 -8.49 9.02
C GLY A 93 -9.92 -8.69 7.59
N VAL A 94 -8.62 -8.90 7.38
CA VAL A 94 -8.03 -9.20 6.08
C VAL A 94 -8.08 -10.71 5.83
N ASP A 95 -8.65 -11.14 4.70
CA ASP A 95 -8.62 -12.54 4.25
C ASP A 95 -7.21 -12.88 3.72
N VAL A 96 -6.50 -13.74 4.43
CA VAL A 96 -5.14 -14.18 4.10
C VAL A 96 -5.09 -15.61 3.54
N ALA A 97 -6.23 -16.17 3.13
CA ALA A 97 -6.30 -17.54 2.60
C ALA A 97 -5.46 -17.73 1.32
N GLY A 98 -5.18 -16.63 0.61
CA GLY A 98 -4.30 -16.62 -0.57
C GLY A 98 -2.81 -16.53 -0.26
N CYS A 99 -2.40 -16.35 0.99
CA CYS A 99 -0.99 -16.24 1.34
C CYS A 99 -0.29 -17.62 1.34
N ARG A 100 0.89 -17.67 0.73
CA ARG A 100 1.73 -18.85 0.71
C ARG A 100 2.70 -18.87 1.90
N VAL A 101 2.88 -20.04 2.51
CA VAL A 101 3.90 -20.27 3.54
C VAL A 101 5.09 -21.00 2.90
N ASP A 102 6.26 -20.39 2.92
CA ASP A 102 7.51 -20.97 2.46
C ASP A 102 8.21 -21.70 3.62
N ARG A 103 8.70 -22.92 3.39
CA ARG A 103 9.33 -23.73 4.43
C ARG A 103 10.85 -23.55 4.51
N ASP A 104 11.44 -23.00 3.45
CA ASP A 104 12.88 -22.95 3.28
C ASP A 104 13.45 -21.54 3.49
N VAL A 105 12.62 -20.50 3.25
CA VAL A 105 13.04 -19.10 3.36
C VAL A 105 12.31 -18.43 4.51
N PRO A 106 13.02 -17.79 5.45
CA PRO A 106 12.41 -17.09 6.58
C PRO A 106 11.62 -15.87 6.12
N THR A 107 10.61 -15.49 6.91
CA THR A 107 9.87 -14.25 6.73
C THR A 107 10.82 -13.04 6.76
N GLY A 108 10.67 -12.11 5.81
CA GLY A 108 11.38 -10.84 5.87
C GLY A 108 11.04 -10.05 7.13
N ALA A 109 11.93 -9.19 7.58
CA ALA A 109 11.69 -8.33 8.72
C ALA A 109 12.50 -7.03 8.63
N SER A 110 11.98 -5.93 9.16
CA SER A 110 12.72 -4.68 9.31
C SER A 110 12.92 -4.35 10.79
N VAL A 111 14.11 -3.84 11.11
CA VAL A 111 14.40 -3.20 12.40
C VAL A 111 14.44 -1.70 12.16
N ILE A 112 13.62 -0.96 12.88
CA ILE A 112 13.50 0.49 12.76
C ILE A 112 14.04 1.12 14.04
N LEU A 113 15.13 1.86 13.92
CA LEU A 113 15.73 2.64 15.01
C LEU A 113 15.21 4.07 14.91
N THR A 114 14.42 4.52 15.90
CA THR A 114 13.78 5.83 15.88
C THR A 114 14.49 6.81 16.82
N SER A 115 14.95 7.94 16.29
CA SER A 115 15.57 9.04 17.03
C SER A 115 14.85 10.36 16.73
N GLY A 116 14.01 10.83 17.65
CA GLY A 116 13.20 12.03 17.44
C GLY A 116 12.27 11.89 16.24
N SER A 117 12.47 12.74 15.22
CA SER A 117 11.70 12.70 13.96
C SER A 117 12.39 11.89 12.83
N ASP A 118 13.58 11.35 13.08
CA ASP A 118 14.39 10.60 12.11
C ASP A 118 14.41 9.11 12.43
N ARG A 119 14.71 8.28 11.43
CA ARG A 119 14.76 6.83 11.58
C ARG A 119 15.79 6.18 10.67
N ALA A 120 16.44 5.13 11.17
CA ALA A 120 17.23 4.21 10.38
C ALA A 120 16.46 2.88 10.23
N ILE A 121 16.49 2.28 9.03
CA ILE A 121 15.79 1.04 8.74
C ILE A 121 16.80 0.00 8.24
N LEU A 122 16.80 -1.17 8.88
CA LEU A 122 17.60 -2.33 8.49
C LEU A 122 16.63 -3.46 8.11
N THR A 123 16.61 -3.86 6.85
CA THR A 123 15.68 -4.87 6.34
C THR A 123 16.41 -6.14 5.90
N ALA A 124 16.00 -7.27 6.46
CA ALA A 124 16.29 -8.60 5.92
C ALA A 124 15.13 -8.99 4.99
N PRO A 125 15.33 -9.12 3.67
CA PRO A 125 14.23 -9.26 2.72
C PRO A 125 13.48 -10.60 2.86
N GLY A 126 14.15 -11.70 3.22
CA GLY A 126 13.52 -13.00 3.41
C GLY A 126 12.57 -13.38 2.26
N THR A 127 11.30 -13.67 2.59
CA THR A 127 10.26 -14.05 1.62
C THR A 127 9.66 -12.89 0.82
N MET A 128 9.97 -11.62 1.13
CA MET A 128 9.36 -10.44 0.47
C MET A 128 9.44 -10.49 -1.07
N PRO A 129 10.59 -10.81 -1.70
CA PRO A 129 10.69 -10.82 -3.16
C PRO A 129 10.12 -12.07 -3.83
N LEU A 130 9.60 -13.05 -3.08
CA LEU A 130 9.30 -14.40 -3.57
C LEU A 130 7.87 -14.60 -4.07
N LEU A 131 7.00 -13.60 -4.00
CA LEU A 131 5.66 -13.68 -4.57
C LEU A 131 5.77 -13.80 -6.10
N ARG A 132 5.19 -14.89 -6.67
CA ARG A 132 5.20 -15.17 -8.10
C ARG A 132 3.80 -15.05 -8.70
N ASP A 133 3.72 -15.01 -10.02
CA ASP A 133 2.45 -14.95 -10.75
C ASP A 133 1.58 -16.21 -10.50
N GLU A 134 2.19 -17.39 -10.39
CA GLU A 134 1.50 -18.64 -10.07
C GLU A 134 0.97 -18.72 -8.63
N ASP A 135 1.52 -17.91 -7.71
CA ASP A 135 1.04 -17.85 -6.33
C ASP A 135 -0.29 -17.08 -6.20
N VAL A 136 -0.71 -16.35 -7.24
CA VAL A 136 -1.96 -15.56 -7.22
C VAL A 136 -3.14 -16.44 -7.62
N PRO A 137 -4.03 -16.85 -6.67
CA PRO A 137 -5.13 -17.75 -6.98
C PRO A 137 -6.16 -17.09 -7.91
N GLN A 138 -6.39 -17.67 -9.08
CA GLN A 138 -7.36 -17.17 -10.05
C GLN A 138 -8.77 -17.05 -9.47
N ALA A 139 -9.12 -17.93 -8.53
CA ALA A 139 -10.42 -17.88 -7.82
C ALA A 139 -10.60 -16.59 -7.00
N LEU A 140 -9.53 -16.04 -6.38
CA LEU A 140 -9.59 -14.77 -5.68
C LEU A 140 -9.72 -13.60 -6.66
N VAL A 141 -8.96 -13.63 -7.77
CA VAL A 141 -9.08 -12.62 -8.84
C VAL A 141 -10.50 -12.55 -9.38
N ALA A 142 -11.13 -13.70 -9.65
CA ALA A 142 -12.50 -13.76 -10.16
C ALA A 142 -13.55 -13.16 -9.19
N ARG A 143 -13.28 -13.18 -7.88
CA ARG A 143 -14.14 -12.63 -6.83
C ARG A 143 -13.88 -11.15 -6.54
N ALA A 144 -12.76 -10.59 -7.03
CA ALA A 144 -12.36 -9.23 -6.74
C ALA A 144 -13.05 -8.19 -7.65
N ARG A 145 -13.18 -6.96 -7.15
CA ARG A 145 -13.59 -5.77 -7.92
C ARG A 145 -12.37 -4.97 -8.35
N HIS A 146 -11.30 -5.03 -7.56
CA HIS A 146 -10.08 -4.25 -7.73
C HIS A 146 -8.85 -5.06 -7.33
N VAL A 147 -7.73 -4.82 -8.03
CA VAL A 147 -6.41 -5.36 -7.67
C VAL A 147 -5.51 -4.19 -7.30
N HIS A 148 -5.00 -4.21 -6.08
CA HIS A 148 -3.96 -3.26 -5.62
C HIS A 148 -2.62 -3.99 -5.53
N VAL A 149 -1.56 -3.35 -6.03
CA VAL A 149 -0.19 -3.83 -5.90
C VAL A 149 0.59 -2.82 -5.07
N GLY A 150 0.96 -3.23 -3.86
CA GLY A 150 1.88 -2.44 -3.03
C GLY A 150 3.33 -2.79 -3.33
N SER A 151 4.24 -1.84 -3.10
CA SER A 151 5.71 -2.05 -3.12
C SER A 151 6.24 -2.71 -4.39
N VAL A 152 5.81 -2.23 -5.57
CA VAL A 152 6.17 -2.82 -6.88
C VAL A 152 7.66 -3.15 -7.00
N PHE A 153 8.56 -2.30 -6.48
CA PHE A 153 10.00 -2.50 -6.58
C PHE A 153 10.56 -3.60 -5.66
N GLN A 154 9.77 -4.10 -4.71
CA GLN A 154 10.17 -5.17 -3.80
C GLN A 154 9.65 -6.55 -4.24
N LEU A 155 8.80 -6.62 -5.27
CA LEU A 155 8.19 -7.84 -5.79
C LEU A 155 9.00 -8.44 -6.95
N ASP A 156 10.27 -8.76 -6.74
CA ASP A 156 11.20 -9.16 -7.80
C ASP A 156 10.71 -10.33 -8.66
N ALA A 157 10.09 -11.34 -8.04
CA ALA A 157 9.62 -12.52 -8.77
C ALA A 157 8.29 -12.26 -9.53
N LEU A 158 7.41 -11.38 -9.02
CA LEU A 158 6.14 -11.03 -9.66
C LEU A 158 6.30 -9.93 -10.71
N ARG A 159 7.16 -8.94 -10.46
CA ARG A 159 7.28 -7.72 -11.25
C ARG A 159 7.40 -7.94 -12.77
N PRO A 160 8.18 -8.93 -13.28
CA PRO A 160 8.28 -9.20 -14.73
C PRO A 160 6.94 -9.61 -15.38
N ARG A 161 5.99 -10.09 -14.60
CA ARG A 161 4.67 -10.56 -15.06
C ARG A 161 3.56 -9.57 -14.71
N LEU A 162 3.86 -8.52 -13.93
CA LEU A 162 2.85 -7.67 -13.31
C LEU A 162 2.01 -6.90 -14.33
N ALA A 163 2.61 -6.32 -15.37
CA ALA A 163 1.85 -5.66 -16.43
C ALA A 163 0.84 -6.62 -17.11
N ALA A 164 1.27 -7.84 -17.44
CA ALA A 164 0.39 -8.85 -18.02
C ALA A 164 -0.73 -9.26 -17.05
N ARG A 165 -0.45 -9.33 -15.74
CA ARG A 165 -1.41 -9.64 -14.68
C ARG A 165 -2.47 -8.55 -14.55
N LEU A 166 -2.06 -7.27 -14.48
CA LEU A 166 -2.98 -6.14 -14.40
C LEU A 166 -3.83 -6.01 -15.68
N GLY A 167 -3.24 -6.20 -16.86
CA GLY A 167 -3.99 -6.25 -18.11
C GLY A 167 -5.00 -7.39 -18.17
N ALA A 168 -4.70 -8.53 -17.57
CA ALA A 168 -5.68 -9.63 -17.43
C ALA A 168 -6.82 -9.24 -16.46
N ALA A 169 -6.52 -8.53 -15.37
CA ALA A 169 -7.54 -8.00 -14.46
C ALA A 169 -8.46 -7.01 -15.18
N HIS A 170 -7.94 -6.08 -15.99
CA HIS A 170 -8.74 -5.17 -16.82
C HIS A 170 -9.67 -5.93 -17.78
N ARG A 171 -9.15 -6.93 -18.50
CA ARG A 171 -9.98 -7.75 -19.41
C ARG A 171 -11.09 -8.50 -18.67
N ALA A 172 -10.88 -8.83 -17.40
CA ALA A 172 -11.91 -9.39 -16.52
C ALA A 172 -12.84 -8.34 -15.91
N GLY A 173 -12.67 -7.06 -16.24
CA GLY A 173 -13.51 -5.96 -15.77
C GLY A 173 -13.22 -5.52 -14.32
N LEU A 174 -12.00 -5.76 -13.82
CA LEU A 174 -11.51 -5.20 -12.58
C LEU A 174 -10.85 -3.85 -12.83
N THR A 175 -10.81 -3.00 -11.82
CA THR A 175 -9.91 -1.84 -11.80
C THR A 175 -8.60 -2.21 -11.10
N THR A 176 -7.57 -1.39 -11.29
CA THR A 176 -6.22 -1.68 -10.80
C THR A 176 -5.59 -0.45 -10.15
N SER A 177 -4.74 -0.66 -9.15
CA SER A 177 -3.90 0.39 -8.58
C SER A 177 -2.52 -0.13 -8.21
N ALA A 178 -1.57 0.79 -8.11
CA ALA A 178 -0.22 0.48 -7.67
C ALA A 178 0.37 1.59 -6.79
N ASP A 179 1.13 1.18 -5.79
CA ASP A 179 2.15 1.97 -5.09
C ASP A 179 3.51 1.34 -5.37
N CYS A 180 4.48 2.15 -5.76
CA CYS A 180 5.80 1.62 -6.10
C CYS A 180 6.67 1.37 -4.88
N ASN A 181 6.49 2.12 -3.79
CA ASN A 181 7.42 2.21 -2.68
C ASN A 181 8.84 2.59 -3.16
N TRP A 182 9.79 2.73 -2.24
CA TRP A 182 11.17 3.04 -2.59
C TRP A 182 11.81 1.91 -3.40
N ASP A 183 12.51 2.25 -4.50
CA ASP A 183 13.35 1.29 -5.22
C ASP A 183 14.66 1.06 -4.47
N PRO A 184 14.90 -0.11 -3.86
CA PRO A 184 16.14 -0.37 -3.12
C PRO A 184 17.39 -0.38 -4.01
N ARG A 185 17.23 -0.45 -5.34
CA ARG A 185 18.31 -0.36 -6.33
C ARG A 185 18.50 1.05 -6.88
N GLU A 186 17.61 1.98 -6.55
CA GLU A 186 17.58 3.37 -7.03
C GLU A 186 17.64 3.53 -8.56
N THR A 187 17.19 2.53 -9.30
CA THR A 187 17.16 2.54 -10.77
C THR A 187 15.88 3.16 -11.31
N TRP A 188 14.79 3.08 -10.54
CA TRP A 188 13.45 3.57 -10.88
C TRP A 188 12.92 3.06 -12.22
N ALA A 189 13.39 1.86 -12.60
CA ALA A 189 13.13 1.20 -13.86
C ALA A 189 12.39 -0.15 -13.62
N GLY A 190 12.79 -1.22 -14.29
CA GLY A 190 12.29 -2.58 -14.01
C GLY A 190 10.88 -2.83 -14.49
N GLY A 191 10.48 -2.21 -15.61
CA GLY A 191 9.17 -2.45 -16.22
C GLY A 191 8.04 -1.59 -15.64
N LEU A 192 8.36 -0.56 -14.83
CA LEU A 192 7.33 0.28 -14.22
C LEU A 192 6.43 0.96 -15.25
N TRP A 193 6.98 1.46 -16.35
CA TRP A 193 6.21 2.13 -17.40
C TRP A 193 5.21 1.20 -18.09
N GLU A 194 5.56 -0.09 -18.26
CA GLU A 194 4.67 -1.13 -18.75
C GLU A 194 3.55 -1.43 -17.74
N ILE A 195 3.88 -1.44 -16.45
CA ILE A 195 2.92 -1.64 -15.35
C ILE A 195 1.93 -0.46 -15.29
N LEU A 196 2.41 0.79 -15.43
CA LEU A 196 1.57 1.98 -15.41
C LEU A 196 0.53 2.00 -16.53
N ARG A 197 0.83 1.46 -17.73
CA ARG A 197 -0.15 1.33 -18.83
C ARG A 197 -1.37 0.49 -18.45
N GLU A 198 -1.19 -0.42 -17.51
CA GLU A 198 -2.21 -1.34 -17.00
C GLU A 198 -2.69 -0.98 -15.60
N THR A 199 -2.47 0.26 -15.16
CA THR A 199 -2.83 0.77 -13.85
C THR A 199 -3.87 1.88 -13.99
N ASP A 200 -5.00 1.80 -13.26
CA ASP A 200 -6.00 2.87 -13.24
C ASP A 200 -5.62 3.99 -12.26
N VAL A 201 -5.08 3.63 -11.08
CA VAL A 201 -4.71 4.59 -10.04
C VAL A 201 -3.26 4.34 -9.60
N PHE A 202 -2.40 5.34 -9.73
CA PHE A 202 -1.01 5.26 -9.26
C PHE A 202 -0.80 6.24 -8.09
N LEU A 203 -0.16 5.76 -7.01
CA LEU A 203 -0.15 6.40 -5.71
C LEU A 203 1.28 6.63 -5.16
N PRO A 204 2.19 7.29 -5.88
CA PRO A 204 3.55 7.54 -5.41
C PRO A 204 3.58 8.66 -4.37
N ASN A 205 4.67 8.75 -3.59
CA ASN A 205 5.00 9.98 -2.89
C ASN A 205 5.79 10.97 -3.80
N ALA A 206 5.99 12.19 -3.33
CA ALA A 206 6.66 13.25 -4.11
C ALA A 206 8.11 12.87 -4.51
N ALA A 207 8.85 12.22 -3.61
CA ALA A 207 10.22 11.79 -3.89
C ALA A 207 10.25 10.68 -4.95
N GLU A 208 9.37 9.70 -4.84
CA GLU A 208 9.21 8.62 -5.82
C GLU A 208 8.81 9.17 -7.20
N ALA A 209 7.77 10.00 -7.24
CA ALA A 209 7.29 10.60 -8.50
C ALA A 209 8.39 11.37 -9.24
N THR A 210 9.15 12.18 -8.51
CA THR A 210 10.24 12.97 -9.09
C THR A 210 11.43 12.10 -9.51
N ARG A 211 11.77 11.04 -8.75
CA ARG A 211 12.82 10.09 -9.12
C ARG A 211 12.46 9.26 -10.35
N ILE A 212 11.23 8.75 -10.43
CA ILE A 212 10.74 7.97 -11.58
C ILE A 212 10.78 8.80 -12.87
N THR A 213 10.40 10.06 -12.80
CA THR A 213 10.28 10.92 -13.99
C THR A 213 11.52 11.73 -14.32
N GLY A 214 12.47 11.84 -13.37
CA GLY A 214 13.66 12.66 -13.52
C GLY A 214 13.42 14.18 -13.46
N THR A 215 12.21 14.62 -13.05
CA THR A 215 11.90 16.04 -12.83
C THR A 215 11.93 16.39 -11.35
N THR A 216 12.17 17.65 -11.03
CA THR A 216 12.11 18.16 -9.63
C THR A 216 10.75 18.73 -9.26
N ASP A 217 9.88 18.96 -10.24
CA ASP A 217 8.53 19.48 -10.04
C ASP A 217 7.52 18.35 -9.91
N VAL A 218 6.84 18.29 -8.76
CA VAL A 218 5.89 17.23 -8.41
C VAL A 218 4.67 17.23 -9.33
N GLU A 219 4.17 18.40 -9.74
CA GLU A 219 3.05 18.49 -10.69
C GLU A 219 3.46 18.02 -12.07
N ALA A 220 4.61 18.44 -12.56
CA ALA A 220 5.15 17.95 -13.83
C ALA A 220 5.37 16.43 -13.78
N ALA A 221 5.88 15.89 -12.66
CA ALA A 221 6.01 14.45 -12.45
C ALA A 221 4.66 13.75 -12.54
N ALA A 222 3.63 14.24 -11.85
CA ALA A 222 2.30 13.66 -11.87
C ALA A 222 1.68 13.66 -13.28
N ARG A 223 1.89 14.72 -14.06
CA ARG A 223 1.46 14.80 -15.47
C ARG A 223 2.15 13.78 -16.36
N LEU A 224 3.47 13.64 -16.26
CA LEU A 224 4.23 12.63 -17.01
C LEU A 224 3.77 11.20 -16.65
N LEU A 225 3.46 10.96 -15.37
CA LEU A 225 3.01 9.65 -14.91
C LEU A 225 1.59 9.32 -15.38
N VAL A 226 0.67 10.31 -15.42
CA VAL A 226 -0.68 10.07 -15.93
C VAL A 226 -0.69 9.84 -17.43
N ASP A 227 0.19 10.49 -18.18
CA ASP A 227 0.37 10.28 -19.62
C ASP A 227 0.89 8.87 -19.95
N ALA A 228 1.54 8.21 -18.99
CA ALA A 228 2.02 6.84 -19.14
C ALA A 228 0.91 5.78 -19.13
N GLY A 229 -0.30 6.10 -18.63
CA GLY A 229 -1.41 5.15 -18.64
C GLY A 229 -2.48 5.30 -17.58
N PRO A 230 -2.18 5.68 -16.33
CA PRO A 230 -3.17 5.76 -15.28
C PRO A 230 -4.33 6.72 -15.60
N ARG A 231 -5.52 6.44 -15.05
CA ARG A 231 -6.64 7.39 -15.08
C ARG A 231 -6.41 8.55 -14.12
N VAL A 232 -5.75 8.24 -12.99
CA VAL A 232 -5.41 9.20 -11.94
C VAL A 232 -4.06 8.84 -11.36
N VAL A 233 -3.22 9.86 -11.19
CA VAL A 233 -2.00 9.79 -10.36
C VAL A 233 -2.23 10.69 -9.16
N ALA A 234 -2.21 10.12 -7.94
CA ALA A 234 -2.33 10.90 -6.71
C ALA A 234 -0.99 10.85 -5.96
N VAL A 235 -0.36 11.99 -5.82
CA VAL A 235 0.98 12.13 -5.23
C VAL A 235 0.86 12.60 -3.79
N LYS A 236 1.42 11.81 -2.86
CA LYS A 236 1.51 12.12 -1.43
C LYS A 236 2.63 13.13 -1.19
N CYS A 237 2.31 14.31 -0.67
CA CYS A 237 3.26 15.42 -0.44
C CYS A 237 3.57 15.65 1.05
N GLY A 238 3.34 14.66 1.91
CA GLY A 238 3.62 14.75 3.35
C GLY A 238 2.86 15.90 4.02
N LYS A 239 3.58 16.79 4.69
CA LYS A 239 2.99 17.96 5.38
C LYS A 239 2.28 18.93 4.43
N ASP A 240 2.57 18.91 3.15
CA ASP A 240 1.97 19.78 2.15
C ASP A 240 0.66 19.17 1.57
N GLY A 241 0.23 18.01 2.11
CA GLY A 241 -1.00 17.32 1.73
C GLY A 241 -0.81 16.41 0.53
N ALA A 242 -1.63 16.55 -0.50
CA ALA A 242 -1.55 15.72 -1.71
C ALA A 242 -2.07 16.45 -2.95
N ILE A 243 -1.61 16.02 -4.12
CA ILE A 243 -2.13 16.45 -5.41
C ILE A 243 -2.60 15.23 -6.20
N ALA A 244 -3.59 15.41 -7.06
CA ALA A 244 -3.97 14.40 -8.04
C ALA A 244 -4.08 15.02 -9.43
N VAL A 245 -3.57 14.31 -10.44
CA VAL A 245 -3.76 14.64 -11.85
C VAL A 245 -4.57 13.52 -12.49
N ALA A 246 -5.72 13.87 -13.06
CA ALA A 246 -6.54 12.97 -13.83
C ALA A 246 -6.14 12.98 -15.31
N ARG A 247 -6.49 11.92 -16.06
CA ARG A 247 -6.16 11.77 -17.49
C ARG A 247 -6.69 12.91 -18.38
N ASP A 248 -7.77 13.58 -17.96
CA ASP A 248 -8.31 14.75 -18.67
C ASP A 248 -7.50 16.04 -18.42
N GLY A 249 -6.40 15.96 -17.68
CA GLY A 249 -5.54 17.07 -17.30
C GLY A 249 -5.98 17.83 -16.05
N THR A 250 -7.12 17.46 -15.44
CA THR A 250 -7.61 18.10 -14.21
C THR A 250 -6.62 17.88 -13.07
N LEU A 251 -6.19 18.98 -12.44
CA LEU A 251 -5.34 18.99 -11.26
C LEU A 251 -6.18 19.33 -10.03
N THR A 252 -6.10 18.47 -9.02
CA THR A 252 -6.74 18.63 -7.72
C THR A 252 -5.67 18.73 -6.63
N ARG A 253 -5.88 19.59 -5.63
CA ARG A 253 -4.99 19.73 -4.47
C ARG A 253 -5.78 19.70 -3.19
N VAL A 254 -5.27 19.01 -2.19
CA VAL A 254 -5.83 18.93 -0.84
C VAL A 254 -4.69 19.15 0.17
N PRO A 255 -4.78 20.13 1.07
CA PRO A 255 -3.79 20.34 2.13
C PRO A 255 -3.82 19.20 3.14
N SER A 256 -2.71 19.01 3.89
CA SER A 256 -2.67 18.04 4.99
C SER A 256 -3.60 18.45 6.14
N LEU A 257 -4.03 17.47 6.94
CA LEU A 257 -4.70 17.78 8.20
C LEU A 257 -3.67 18.12 9.28
N ALA A 258 -4.00 19.13 10.08
CA ALA A 258 -3.25 19.43 11.29
C ALA A 258 -3.54 18.35 12.35
N VAL A 259 -2.56 17.52 12.66
CA VAL A 259 -2.63 16.46 13.67
C VAL A 259 -1.35 16.45 14.50
N ASP A 260 -1.46 16.04 15.76
CA ASP A 260 -0.29 15.76 16.61
C ASP A 260 0.26 14.38 16.21
N ALA A 261 1.21 14.38 15.27
CA ALA A 261 1.80 13.15 14.78
C ALA A 261 2.75 12.54 15.82
N VAL A 262 2.57 11.24 16.08
CA VAL A 262 3.39 10.41 16.97
C VAL A 262 4.38 9.59 16.16
N ASP A 263 3.91 8.96 15.08
CA ASP A 263 4.70 8.12 14.18
C ASP A 263 4.15 8.21 12.76
N THR A 264 4.99 8.53 11.79
CA THR A 264 4.59 8.67 10.39
C THR A 264 4.69 7.37 9.59
N THR A 265 5.04 6.26 10.23
CA THR A 265 5.07 4.94 9.59
C THR A 265 3.69 4.58 9.04
N GLY A 266 3.63 4.14 7.80
CA GLY A 266 2.37 3.70 7.16
C GLY A 266 1.37 4.82 6.83
N ALA A 267 1.74 6.10 6.96
CA ALA A 267 0.85 7.20 6.59
C ALA A 267 0.52 7.20 5.11
N GLY A 268 1.49 6.89 4.25
CA GLY A 268 1.31 6.71 2.80
C GLY A 268 0.36 5.59 2.48
N ASP A 269 0.53 4.44 3.12
CA ASP A 269 -0.29 3.24 2.90
C ASP A 269 -1.74 3.46 3.37
N SER A 270 -1.90 4.19 4.48
CA SER A 270 -3.22 4.60 4.98
C SER A 270 -3.88 5.64 4.08
N PHE A 271 -3.10 6.56 3.48
CA PHE A 271 -3.59 7.45 2.44
C PHE A 271 -4.10 6.66 1.23
N ASP A 272 -3.34 5.68 0.76
CA ASP A 272 -3.71 4.84 -0.38
C ASP A 272 -5.03 4.10 -0.12
N ALA A 273 -5.19 3.56 1.10
CA ALA A 273 -6.43 2.93 1.53
C ALA A 273 -7.63 3.90 1.52
N GLY A 274 -7.45 5.12 2.03
CA GLY A 274 -8.46 6.17 2.03
C GLY A 274 -8.85 6.61 0.62
N PHE A 275 -7.86 6.85 -0.24
CA PHE A 275 -8.08 7.20 -1.64
C PHE A 275 -8.88 6.12 -2.37
N LEU A 276 -8.46 4.85 -2.23
CA LEU A 276 -9.12 3.73 -2.90
C LEU A 276 -10.51 3.43 -2.33
N ALA A 277 -10.77 3.68 -1.05
CA ALA A 277 -12.13 3.59 -0.50
C ALA A 277 -13.08 4.56 -1.21
N GLY A 278 -12.64 5.80 -1.44
CA GLY A 278 -13.39 6.78 -2.23
C GLY A 278 -13.54 6.37 -3.70
N PHE A 279 -12.46 5.95 -4.34
CA PHE A 279 -12.44 5.54 -5.75
C PHE A 279 -13.38 4.35 -6.03
N LEU A 280 -13.35 3.32 -5.20
CA LEU A 280 -14.21 2.13 -5.33
C LEU A 280 -15.68 2.42 -5.03
N ALA A 281 -15.96 3.48 -4.26
CA ALA A 281 -17.30 4.02 -4.05
C ALA A 281 -17.77 4.94 -5.19
N GLY A 282 -16.94 5.20 -6.22
CA GLY A 282 -17.26 6.05 -7.35
C GLY A 282 -17.30 7.54 -7.02
N ARG A 283 -16.61 7.98 -5.96
CA ARG A 283 -16.57 9.38 -5.55
C ARG A 283 -15.70 10.22 -6.51
N PRO A 284 -15.92 11.53 -6.60
CA PRO A 284 -15.05 12.46 -7.32
C PRO A 284 -13.60 12.38 -6.80
N VAL A 285 -12.63 12.68 -7.68
CA VAL A 285 -11.19 12.63 -7.32
C VAL A 285 -10.86 13.51 -6.12
N LEU A 286 -11.53 14.68 -5.99
CA LEU A 286 -11.37 15.56 -4.82
C LEU A 286 -11.72 14.83 -3.52
N ASP A 287 -12.84 14.12 -3.49
CA ASP A 287 -13.29 13.39 -2.29
C ASP A 287 -12.36 12.20 -1.99
N CYS A 288 -11.89 11.49 -3.04
CA CYS A 288 -10.90 10.43 -2.88
C CYS A 288 -9.61 10.97 -2.26
N LEU A 289 -9.13 12.12 -2.75
CA LEU A 289 -7.91 12.77 -2.26
C LEU A 289 -8.08 13.25 -0.81
N ALA A 290 -9.24 13.83 -0.47
CA ALA A 290 -9.58 14.27 0.88
C ALA A 290 -9.62 13.08 1.87
N LEU A 291 -10.23 11.96 1.48
CA LEU A 291 -10.25 10.74 2.29
C LEU A 291 -8.84 10.15 2.47
N GLY A 292 -8.01 10.16 1.41
CA GLY A 292 -6.62 9.75 1.48
C GLY A 292 -5.83 10.58 2.48
N VAL A 293 -5.91 11.92 2.37
CA VAL A 293 -5.25 12.85 3.30
C VAL A 293 -5.74 12.63 4.74
N ALA A 294 -7.05 12.48 4.95
CA ALA A 294 -7.61 12.23 6.27
C ALA A 294 -7.11 10.91 6.86
N ALA A 295 -7.16 9.82 6.09
CA ALA A 295 -6.72 8.52 6.55
C ALA A 295 -5.21 8.50 6.86
N GLY A 296 -4.39 9.06 5.97
CA GLY A 296 -2.95 9.17 6.18
C GLY A 296 -2.59 10.03 7.39
N SER A 297 -3.24 11.20 7.55
CA SER A 297 -2.96 12.09 8.70
C SER A 297 -3.39 11.45 10.02
N LEU A 298 -4.58 10.86 10.10
CA LEU A 298 -5.08 10.24 11.34
C LEU A 298 -4.26 9.01 11.75
N SER A 299 -3.72 8.25 10.80
CA SER A 299 -2.90 7.06 11.11
C SER A 299 -1.62 7.41 11.85
N THR A 300 -1.10 8.64 11.71
CA THR A 300 0.14 9.08 12.37
C THR A 300 0.01 9.32 13.87
N ARG A 301 -1.20 9.27 14.44
CA ARG A 301 -1.49 9.54 15.87
C ARG A 301 -1.13 8.39 16.81
N GLY A 302 -0.70 7.25 16.28
CA GLY A 302 -0.28 6.07 17.04
C GLY A 302 1.02 5.52 16.52
N ILE A 303 1.58 4.56 17.28
CA ILE A 303 2.86 3.92 16.97
C ILE A 303 2.66 2.77 16.00
N GLY A 304 3.49 2.69 14.96
CA GLY A 304 3.39 1.71 13.89
C GLY A 304 2.25 2.03 12.91
N GLY A 305 2.33 1.48 11.71
CA GLY A 305 1.48 1.86 10.58
C GLY A 305 -0.01 1.56 10.73
N THR A 306 -0.43 0.77 11.72
CA THR A 306 -1.81 0.28 11.81
C THR A 306 -2.56 0.67 13.10
N ALA A 307 -1.88 1.23 14.10
CA ALA A 307 -2.47 1.44 15.44
C ALA A 307 -3.61 2.48 15.42
N SER A 308 -3.47 3.54 14.63
CA SER A 308 -4.41 4.68 14.59
C SER A 308 -5.09 4.84 13.23
N GLN A 309 -5.13 3.81 12.41
CA GLN A 309 -5.89 3.85 11.15
C GLN A 309 -7.38 4.13 11.43
N PRO A 310 -8.00 5.13 10.79
CA PRO A 310 -9.38 5.51 11.06
C PRO A 310 -10.38 4.54 10.46
N THR A 311 -11.61 4.56 10.97
CA THR A 311 -12.78 4.06 10.23
C THR A 311 -13.19 5.05 9.15
N LEU A 312 -14.03 4.63 8.19
CA LEU A 312 -14.53 5.55 7.17
C LEU A 312 -15.30 6.74 7.77
N PRO A 313 -16.20 6.56 8.75
CA PRO A 313 -16.84 7.68 9.42
C PRO A 313 -15.85 8.65 10.10
N ASP A 314 -14.77 8.15 10.72
CA ASP A 314 -13.76 9.00 11.36
C ASP A 314 -12.99 9.83 10.31
N ALA A 315 -12.58 9.20 9.20
CA ALA A 315 -11.91 9.88 8.10
C ALA A 315 -12.80 10.95 7.45
N GLU A 316 -14.07 10.64 7.19
CA GLU A 316 -15.04 11.61 6.66
C GLU A 316 -15.29 12.77 7.62
N ALA A 317 -15.46 12.48 8.93
CA ALA A 317 -15.67 13.52 9.92
C ALA A 317 -14.47 14.48 10.02
N ALA A 318 -13.25 13.93 10.01
CA ALA A 318 -12.04 14.74 10.01
C ALA A 318 -11.89 15.58 8.74
N ALA A 319 -12.17 15.00 7.57
CA ALA A 319 -12.13 15.73 6.31
C ALA A 319 -13.18 16.84 6.24
N ARG A 320 -14.41 16.62 6.74
CA ARG A 320 -15.45 17.67 6.84
C ARG A 320 -15.07 18.77 7.83
N ALA A 321 -14.53 18.40 9.01
CA ALA A 321 -14.10 19.38 10.00
C ALA A 321 -12.99 20.31 9.48
N ALA A 322 -12.17 19.80 8.54
CA ALA A 322 -11.14 20.59 7.86
C ALA A 322 -11.65 21.31 6.59
N GLY A 323 -12.94 21.20 6.24
CA GLY A 323 -13.50 21.80 5.03
C GLY A 323 -13.05 21.15 3.72
N LEU A 324 -12.55 19.92 3.77
CA LEU A 324 -12.07 19.16 2.60
C LEU A 324 -13.19 18.35 1.94
N LEU A 325 -14.24 18.04 2.68
CA LEU A 325 -15.49 17.41 2.21
C LEU A 325 -16.68 18.28 2.58
N PRO A 326 -17.77 18.22 1.79
CA PRO A 326 -19.02 18.92 2.09
C PRO A 326 -19.74 18.41 3.34
#